data_04c8a66c8f1b4e5aa42a33f95997b4a6
#
_entry.id   04c8a66c8f1b4e5aa42a33f95997b4a6
#
_cell.length_a   1.000
_cell.length_b   1.000
_cell.length_c   1.000
_cell.angle_alpha   90.00
_cell.angle_beta   90.00
_cell.angle_gamma   90.00
#
_symmetry.space_group_name_H-M   'P 1'
#
loop_
_entity.id
_entity.type
_entity.pdbx_description
1 polymer ?
#
loop_
_entity_poly.entity_id
_entity_poly.type
_entity_poly.pdbx_seq_one_letter_code
_entity_poly.pdbx_strand_id
1 'polypeptide(L)'
;MLLPVLLAATVAAAPPSPRTPVLLDTDIGTDIDDAWALAYALTRHDFDLVAVTITDGDTTARARVASKLLQAAGRPEVPVGVGRRTPVPPERIDFQFQWAEDFTAKAPLGTPAAEVIVAEARKRPGELVLVAVGPLQNVADALRLEPRLPQLVKRLVLMSGCVYTSSWGLVAEWNVTQAKDDARLVYGAGFSLTIVPLDSTTKVVLKEEERERLLKSPNPLTTALEALYRLWLEKPDQRMTLHDQLAVVEAAHPGAYFERLPTLPLVVDDKGFTRIDPERGKPVKVALDPKRDVFMEHYLGRLLGFPPSGTRR
;
A
#
# COMPACT_ATOMS: atom_id res chain seq x y z
N MET A 1 22.45 30.91 56.46
CA MET A 1 22.64 30.47 55.07
C MET A 1 21.54 29.49 54.72
N LEU A 2 20.50 29.97 53.98
CA LEU A 2 19.39 29.13 53.51
C LEU A 2 19.71 28.72 52.08
N LEU A 3 19.88 27.42 51.81
CA LEU A 3 19.98 26.88 50.47
C LEU A 3 18.60 26.86 49.81
N PRO A 4 18.47 27.28 48.54
CA PRO A 4 17.22 27.13 47.80
C PRO A 4 17.08 25.64 47.35
N VAL A 5 15.91 25.07 47.70
CA VAL A 5 15.48 23.79 47.17
C VAL A 5 14.95 24.03 45.76
N LEU A 6 15.67 23.57 44.73
CA LEU A 6 15.16 23.53 43.37
C LEU A 6 14.13 22.40 43.24
N LEU A 7 12.86 22.78 43.10
CA LEU A 7 11.82 21.84 42.68
C LEU A 7 11.99 21.56 41.15
N ALA A 8 12.47 20.39 40.82
CA ALA A 8 12.46 19.92 39.43
C ALA A 8 11.02 19.54 39.04
N ALA A 9 10.39 20.38 38.20
CA ALA A 9 9.12 20.04 37.60
C ALA A 9 9.33 18.92 36.55
N THR A 10 8.85 17.71 36.84
CA THR A 10 8.75 16.63 35.86
C THR A 10 7.68 17.01 34.83
N VAL A 11 8.11 17.39 33.63
CA VAL A 11 7.21 17.54 32.48
C VAL A 11 6.75 16.13 32.10
N ALA A 12 5.50 15.80 32.40
CA ALA A 12 4.88 14.57 31.94
C ALA A 12 4.84 14.60 30.41
N ALA A 13 5.43 13.59 29.78
CA ALA A 13 5.36 13.44 28.34
C ALA A 13 3.87 13.32 27.90
N ALA A 14 3.47 14.10 26.92
CA ALA A 14 2.13 14.01 26.36
C ALA A 14 1.87 12.57 25.89
N PRO A 15 0.66 12.02 26.08
CA PRO A 15 0.33 10.69 25.57
C PRO A 15 0.60 10.63 24.06
N PRO A 16 1.10 9.51 23.54
CA PRO A 16 1.34 9.37 22.13
C PRO A 16 0.03 9.56 21.35
N SER A 17 0.10 10.31 20.26
CA SER A 17 -1.05 10.52 19.38
C SER A 17 -1.62 9.15 18.92
N PRO A 18 -2.95 9.00 18.87
CA PRO A 18 -3.56 7.74 18.44
C PRO A 18 -3.09 7.39 17.02
N ARG A 19 -2.70 6.12 16.83
CA ARG A 19 -2.25 5.61 15.53
C ARG A 19 -3.44 5.58 14.57
N THR A 20 -3.19 5.91 13.31
CA THR A 20 -4.22 5.79 12.26
C THR A 20 -4.40 4.31 11.88
N PRO A 21 -5.62 3.74 12.02
CA PRO A 21 -5.87 2.38 11.54
C PRO A 21 -5.81 2.34 10.02
N VAL A 22 -4.97 1.46 9.49
CA VAL A 22 -4.73 1.29 8.05
C VAL A 22 -4.95 -0.17 7.66
N LEU A 23 -5.71 -0.41 6.60
CA LEU A 23 -5.80 -1.69 5.92
C LEU A 23 -5.14 -1.54 4.55
N LEU A 24 -4.22 -2.44 4.22
CA LEU A 24 -3.53 -2.49 2.93
C LEU A 24 -4.08 -3.63 2.08
N ASP A 25 -4.62 -3.30 0.90
CA ASP A 25 -5.03 -4.24 -0.14
C ASP A 25 -3.96 -4.27 -1.24
N THR A 26 -3.42 -5.44 -1.59
CA THR A 26 -2.20 -5.60 -2.40
C THR A 26 -2.27 -6.86 -3.27
N ASP A 27 -1.61 -6.85 -4.42
CA ASP A 27 -1.35 -8.04 -5.25
C ASP A 27 0.12 -8.49 -5.19
N ILE A 28 0.71 -8.39 -4.00
CA ILE A 28 2.09 -8.78 -3.68
C ILE A 28 2.52 -10.11 -4.33
N GLY A 29 3.69 -10.13 -4.94
CA GLY A 29 4.31 -11.36 -5.47
C GLY A 29 4.57 -11.36 -6.98
N THR A 30 4.12 -10.35 -7.73
CA THR A 30 4.39 -10.17 -9.16
C THR A 30 5.39 -9.04 -9.40
N ASP A 31 4.98 -7.77 -9.23
CA ASP A 31 5.97 -6.70 -9.17
C ASP A 31 6.59 -6.66 -7.78
N ILE A 32 7.73 -6.01 -7.66
CA ILE A 32 8.48 -6.03 -6.41
C ILE A 32 8.01 -4.96 -5.43
N ASP A 33 7.39 -3.92 -5.94
CA ASP A 33 7.05 -2.72 -5.17
C ASP A 33 5.98 -2.97 -4.11
N ASP A 34 5.01 -3.86 -4.33
CA ASP A 34 4.07 -4.32 -3.30
C ASP A 34 4.75 -4.79 -2.01
N ALA A 35 5.76 -5.68 -2.15
CA ALA A 35 6.49 -6.20 -0.99
C ALA A 35 7.21 -5.08 -0.23
N TRP A 36 7.76 -4.12 -0.96
CA TRP A 36 8.45 -2.97 -0.39
C TRP A 36 7.45 -1.95 0.18
N ALA A 37 6.24 -1.83 -0.36
CA ALA A 37 5.16 -1.02 0.20
C ALA A 37 4.65 -1.59 1.53
N LEU A 38 4.44 -2.91 1.60
CA LEU A 38 4.06 -3.58 2.84
C LEU A 38 5.17 -3.43 3.90
N ALA A 39 6.44 -3.64 3.53
CA ALA A 39 7.56 -3.43 4.43
C ALA A 39 7.62 -1.99 4.95
N TYR A 40 7.39 -1.01 4.08
CA TYR A 40 7.33 0.40 4.48
C TYR A 40 6.17 0.67 5.44
N ALA A 41 4.97 0.16 5.18
CA ALA A 41 3.84 0.28 6.10
C ALA A 41 4.16 -0.28 7.50
N LEU A 42 4.92 -1.38 7.58
CA LEU A 42 5.36 -2.02 8.82
C LEU A 42 6.40 -1.20 9.61
N THR A 43 7.10 -0.27 8.96
CA THR A 43 8.05 0.63 9.64
C THR A 43 7.38 1.84 10.30
N ARG A 44 6.07 2.05 10.06
CA ARG A 44 5.33 3.23 10.47
C ARG A 44 4.91 3.14 11.94
N HIS A 45 5.28 4.14 12.74
CA HIS A 45 4.85 4.24 14.14
C HIS A 45 3.49 4.94 14.32
N ASP A 46 3.08 5.71 13.32
CA ASP A 46 1.82 6.44 13.24
C ASP A 46 0.68 5.63 12.59
N PHE A 47 1.02 4.43 12.05
CA PHE A 47 0.05 3.46 11.56
C PHE A 47 -0.23 2.37 12.60
N ASP A 48 -1.48 1.99 12.65
CA ASP A 48 -1.91 0.68 13.14
C ASP A 48 -2.34 -0.14 11.92
N LEU A 49 -1.42 -0.97 11.39
CA LEU A 49 -1.75 -1.87 10.28
C LEU A 49 -2.67 -2.96 10.83
N VAL A 50 -3.97 -2.79 10.60
CA VAL A 50 -5.03 -3.64 11.20
C VAL A 50 -5.31 -4.89 10.41
N ALA A 51 -5.04 -4.91 9.10
CA ALA A 51 -5.13 -6.07 8.22
C ALA A 51 -4.37 -5.83 6.92
N VAL A 52 -4.06 -6.93 6.23
CA VAL A 52 -3.64 -6.96 4.82
C VAL A 52 -4.66 -7.78 4.06
N THR A 53 -5.11 -7.30 2.89
CA THR A 53 -5.98 -8.08 2.00
C THR A 53 -5.30 -8.30 0.66
N ILE A 54 -5.53 -9.47 0.09
CA ILE A 54 -4.81 -9.97 -1.08
C ILE A 54 -5.77 -10.04 -2.27
N THR A 55 -5.39 -9.40 -3.36
CA THR A 55 -6.17 -9.37 -4.59
C THR A 55 -5.40 -10.00 -5.75
N ASP A 56 -6.10 -10.31 -6.82
CA ASP A 56 -5.62 -10.74 -8.13
C ASP A 56 -4.81 -12.05 -8.23
N GLY A 57 -5.08 -12.83 -9.26
CA GLY A 57 -4.34 -14.05 -9.62
C GLY A 57 -4.44 -15.17 -8.59
N ASP A 58 -3.30 -15.77 -8.24
CA ASP A 58 -3.22 -16.76 -7.16
C ASP A 58 -3.15 -16.10 -5.79
N THR A 59 -4.30 -15.67 -5.30
CA THR A 59 -4.43 -14.99 -4.01
C THR A 59 -3.94 -15.82 -2.82
N THR A 60 -3.95 -17.15 -2.93
CA THR A 60 -3.42 -18.03 -1.87
C THR A 60 -1.89 -17.99 -1.81
N ALA A 61 -1.22 -18.04 -2.97
CA ALA A 61 0.24 -17.93 -3.03
C ALA A 61 0.71 -16.53 -2.56
N ARG A 62 0.02 -15.47 -3.01
CA ARG A 62 0.27 -14.09 -2.57
C ARG A 62 0.10 -13.92 -1.05
N ALA A 63 -0.94 -14.52 -0.47
CA ALA A 63 -1.18 -14.46 0.97
C ALA A 63 -0.05 -15.11 1.77
N ARG A 64 0.58 -16.17 1.26
CA ARG A 64 1.77 -16.77 1.88
C ARG A 64 2.96 -15.80 1.86
N VAL A 65 3.19 -15.09 0.75
CA VAL A 65 4.26 -14.07 0.65
C VAL A 65 4.03 -12.95 1.67
N ALA A 66 2.82 -12.39 1.71
CA ALA A 66 2.46 -11.35 2.67
C ALA A 66 2.64 -11.83 4.12
N SER A 67 2.12 -13.01 4.46
CA SER A 67 2.22 -13.58 5.80
C SER A 67 3.66 -13.86 6.22
N LYS A 68 4.52 -14.32 5.31
CA LYS A 68 5.95 -14.53 5.58
C LYS A 68 6.66 -13.20 5.84
N LEU A 69 6.31 -12.13 5.11
CA LEU A 69 6.86 -10.80 5.33
C LEU A 69 6.39 -10.20 6.67
N LEU A 70 5.12 -10.37 7.01
CA LEU A 70 4.57 -10.00 8.32
C LEU A 70 5.30 -10.73 9.45
N GLN A 71 5.55 -12.03 9.30
CA GLN A 71 6.31 -12.79 10.29
C GLN A 71 7.75 -12.31 10.41
N ALA A 72 8.44 -12.01 9.30
CA ALA A 72 9.78 -11.45 9.31
C ALA A 72 9.83 -10.09 10.04
N ALA A 73 8.78 -9.28 9.90
CA ALA A 73 8.63 -8.01 10.62
C ALA A 73 8.24 -8.17 12.11
N GLY A 74 8.02 -9.38 12.60
CA GLY A 74 7.55 -9.62 13.97
C GLY A 74 6.07 -9.27 14.18
N ARG A 75 5.26 -9.23 13.12
CA ARG A 75 3.82 -8.89 13.11
C ARG A 75 2.92 -10.04 12.59
N PRO A 76 3.18 -11.32 13.02
CA PRO A 76 2.39 -12.45 12.52
C PRO A 76 0.92 -12.45 12.96
N GLU A 77 0.55 -11.56 13.88
CA GLU A 77 -0.82 -11.39 14.35
C GLU A 77 -1.70 -10.56 13.40
N VAL A 78 -1.10 -9.82 12.45
CA VAL A 78 -1.87 -9.03 11.48
C VAL A 78 -2.64 -9.98 10.57
N PRO A 79 -3.98 -9.91 10.54
CA PRO A 79 -4.79 -10.81 9.73
C PRO A 79 -4.57 -10.57 8.23
N VAL A 80 -4.55 -11.67 7.46
CA VAL A 80 -4.44 -11.64 6.01
C VAL A 80 -5.74 -12.16 5.40
N GLY A 81 -6.50 -11.27 4.77
CA GLY A 81 -7.71 -11.61 4.03
C GLY A 81 -7.38 -12.06 2.61
N VAL A 82 -8.01 -13.12 2.13
CA VAL A 82 -7.75 -13.71 0.81
C VAL A 82 -8.90 -13.37 -0.14
N GLY A 83 -8.61 -12.62 -1.21
CA GLY A 83 -9.57 -12.29 -2.25
C GLY A 83 -9.87 -13.47 -3.18
N ARG A 84 -10.85 -13.28 -4.04
CA ARG A 84 -11.17 -14.26 -5.08
C ARG A 84 -9.98 -14.44 -6.04
N ARG A 85 -9.76 -15.67 -6.48
CA ARG A 85 -8.79 -15.96 -7.54
C ARG A 85 -9.28 -15.39 -8.86
N THR A 86 -8.33 -14.87 -9.64
CA THR A 86 -8.60 -14.41 -11.01
C THR A 86 -7.70 -15.16 -12.01
N PRO A 87 -8.05 -15.18 -13.29
CA PRO A 87 -7.18 -15.77 -14.30
C PRO A 87 -5.81 -15.11 -14.32
N VAL A 88 -4.76 -15.92 -14.46
CA VAL A 88 -3.37 -15.46 -14.58
C VAL A 88 -2.97 -15.60 -16.03
N PRO A 89 -2.54 -14.51 -16.72
CA PRO A 89 -2.01 -14.63 -18.06
C PRO A 89 -0.80 -15.56 -18.11
N PRO A 90 -0.66 -16.41 -19.13
CA PRO A 90 0.46 -17.39 -19.22
C PRO A 90 1.85 -16.76 -19.19
N GLU A 91 1.97 -15.53 -19.68
CA GLU A 91 3.20 -14.75 -19.72
C GLU A 91 3.59 -14.13 -18.37
N ARG A 92 2.66 -14.11 -17.39
CA ARG A 92 2.95 -13.59 -16.05
C ARG A 92 3.67 -14.64 -15.23
N ILE A 93 4.88 -14.31 -14.79
CA ILE A 93 5.70 -15.17 -13.95
C ILE A 93 5.82 -14.52 -12.56
N ASP A 94 5.34 -15.24 -11.56
CA ASP A 94 5.28 -14.79 -10.17
C ASP A 94 6.46 -15.40 -9.37
N PHE A 95 7.70 -15.07 -9.75
CA PHE A 95 8.94 -15.64 -9.17
C PHE A 95 8.99 -15.51 -7.64
N GLN A 96 8.43 -14.43 -7.09
CA GLN A 96 8.44 -14.18 -5.65
C GLN A 96 7.68 -15.24 -4.84
N PHE A 97 6.80 -16.05 -5.46
CA PHE A 97 6.09 -17.13 -4.76
C PHE A 97 7.05 -18.21 -4.25
N GLN A 98 8.18 -18.42 -4.91
CA GLN A 98 9.22 -19.35 -4.48
C GLN A 98 9.72 -19.03 -3.07
N TRP A 99 9.81 -17.74 -2.72
CA TRP A 99 10.24 -17.33 -1.38
C TRP A 99 9.34 -17.85 -0.26
N ALA A 100 8.06 -18.09 -0.54
CA ALA A 100 7.07 -18.51 0.45
C ALA A 100 6.46 -19.89 0.13
N GLU A 101 7.05 -20.68 -0.76
CA GLU A 101 6.52 -21.98 -1.20
C GLU A 101 6.30 -22.94 -0.02
N ASP A 102 7.32 -23.11 0.82
CA ASP A 102 7.30 -23.98 2.01
C ASP A 102 6.81 -23.28 3.28
N PHE A 103 6.33 -22.02 3.16
CA PHE A 103 5.92 -21.26 4.32
C PHE A 103 4.52 -21.61 4.77
N THR A 104 4.39 -21.94 6.07
CA THR A 104 3.10 -22.12 6.75
C THR A 104 2.81 -20.91 7.63
N ALA A 105 1.73 -20.20 7.33
CA ALA A 105 1.30 -19.05 8.12
C ALA A 105 0.85 -19.50 9.52
N LYS A 106 1.16 -18.69 10.55
CA LYS A 106 0.71 -18.96 11.93
C LYS A 106 -0.80 -18.77 12.10
N ALA A 107 -1.38 -17.79 11.40
CA ALA A 107 -2.81 -17.59 11.35
C ALA A 107 -3.42 -18.31 10.14
N PRO A 108 -4.62 -18.85 10.22
CA PRO A 108 -5.30 -19.45 9.08
C PRO A 108 -5.47 -18.45 7.93
N LEU A 109 -5.09 -18.86 6.73
CA LEU A 109 -5.36 -18.12 5.50
C LEU A 109 -6.68 -18.64 4.91
N GLY A 110 -7.67 -17.78 4.77
CA GLY A 110 -8.95 -18.22 4.20
C GLY A 110 -10.13 -17.29 4.50
N THR A 111 -9.95 -16.31 5.38
CA THR A 111 -11.00 -15.30 5.57
C THR A 111 -11.13 -14.46 4.29
N PRO A 112 -12.35 -14.35 3.71
CA PRO A 112 -12.54 -13.55 2.50
C PRO A 112 -12.11 -12.09 2.68
N ALA A 113 -11.34 -11.56 1.75
CA ALA A 113 -10.81 -10.19 1.83
C ALA A 113 -11.90 -9.13 2.01
N ALA A 114 -13.01 -9.27 1.27
CA ALA A 114 -14.16 -8.36 1.38
C ALA A 114 -14.77 -8.34 2.78
N GLU A 115 -14.86 -9.50 3.45
CA GLU A 115 -15.35 -9.59 4.82
C GLU A 115 -14.40 -8.94 5.81
N VAL A 116 -13.07 -9.08 5.62
CA VAL A 116 -12.05 -8.41 6.44
C VAL A 116 -12.18 -6.90 6.30
N ILE A 117 -12.29 -6.37 5.07
CA ILE A 117 -12.47 -4.93 4.81
C ILE A 117 -13.73 -4.41 5.52
N VAL A 118 -14.85 -5.06 5.35
CA VAL A 118 -16.13 -4.65 5.95
C VAL A 118 -16.07 -4.73 7.47
N ALA A 119 -15.51 -5.79 8.03
CA ALA A 119 -15.39 -5.96 9.47
C ALA A 119 -14.54 -4.86 10.11
N GLU A 120 -13.36 -4.55 9.53
CA GLU A 120 -12.50 -3.50 10.05
C GLU A 120 -13.11 -2.09 9.88
N ALA A 121 -13.82 -1.84 8.78
CA ALA A 121 -14.55 -0.58 8.58
C ALA A 121 -15.70 -0.39 9.59
N ARG A 122 -16.46 -1.44 9.87
CA ARG A 122 -17.55 -1.42 10.88
C ARG A 122 -17.03 -1.30 12.32
N LYS A 123 -15.86 -1.86 12.61
CA LYS A 123 -15.22 -1.78 13.93
C LYS A 123 -14.70 -0.37 14.24
N ARG A 124 -14.36 0.42 13.22
CA ARG A 124 -13.76 1.77 13.32
C ARG A 124 -14.43 2.76 12.36
N PRO A 125 -15.73 3.05 12.51
CA PRO A 125 -16.47 3.88 11.58
C PRO A 125 -15.88 5.28 11.48
N GLY A 126 -15.52 5.71 10.25
CA GLY A 126 -14.93 7.00 9.96
C GLY A 126 -13.45 7.16 10.36
N GLU A 127 -12.78 6.08 10.82
CA GLU A 127 -11.38 6.14 11.23
C GLU A 127 -10.45 5.38 10.26
N LEU A 128 -10.92 4.27 9.70
CA LEU A 128 -10.12 3.39 8.85
C LEU A 128 -9.67 4.11 7.58
N VAL A 129 -8.37 4.08 7.30
CA VAL A 129 -7.80 4.42 5.99
C VAL A 129 -7.60 3.12 5.22
N LEU A 130 -8.29 2.99 4.10
CA LEU A 130 -8.13 1.86 3.18
C LEU A 130 -7.14 2.27 2.08
N VAL A 131 -6.06 1.52 1.95
CA VAL A 131 -5.04 1.71 0.90
C VAL A 131 -5.10 0.50 -0.02
N ALA A 132 -5.38 0.71 -1.30
CA ALA A 132 -5.38 -0.36 -2.29
C ALA A 132 -4.35 -0.06 -3.38
N VAL A 133 -3.41 -0.98 -3.54
CA VAL A 133 -2.29 -0.84 -4.48
C VAL A 133 -2.32 -1.88 -5.60
N GLY A 134 -3.21 -2.87 -5.51
CA GLY A 134 -3.53 -3.82 -6.58
C GLY A 134 -4.86 -3.55 -7.28
N PRO A 135 -5.28 -4.43 -8.19
CA PRO A 135 -6.59 -4.38 -8.83
C PRO A 135 -7.76 -4.40 -7.83
N LEU A 136 -8.83 -3.64 -8.10
CA LEU A 136 -9.84 -3.23 -7.10
C LEU A 136 -10.94 -4.28 -6.79
N GLN A 137 -10.72 -5.57 -7.09
CA GLN A 137 -11.73 -6.62 -6.86
C GLN A 137 -12.20 -6.68 -5.40
N ASN A 138 -11.28 -6.64 -4.44
CA ASN A 138 -11.61 -6.75 -3.02
C ASN A 138 -12.41 -5.55 -2.52
N VAL A 139 -12.03 -4.34 -2.94
CA VAL A 139 -12.75 -3.10 -2.57
C VAL A 139 -14.15 -3.11 -3.16
N ALA A 140 -14.29 -3.55 -4.42
CA ALA A 140 -15.59 -3.67 -5.08
C ALA A 140 -16.46 -4.75 -4.44
N ASP A 141 -15.90 -5.91 -4.10
CA ASP A 141 -16.63 -6.99 -3.42
C ASP A 141 -17.07 -6.54 -2.01
N ALA A 142 -16.19 -5.82 -1.28
CA ALA A 142 -16.55 -5.21 0.00
C ALA A 142 -17.68 -4.17 -0.13
N LEU A 143 -17.66 -3.37 -1.20
CA LEU A 143 -18.72 -2.40 -1.49
C LEU A 143 -20.05 -3.07 -1.84
N ARG A 144 -20.03 -4.21 -2.55
CA ARG A 144 -21.24 -5.02 -2.81
C ARG A 144 -21.80 -5.61 -1.52
N LEU A 145 -20.93 -6.04 -0.61
CA LEU A 145 -21.29 -6.60 0.70
C LEU A 145 -21.80 -5.53 1.67
N GLU A 146 -21.21 -4.33 1.64
CA GLU A 146 -21.59 -3.18 2.47
C GLU A 146 -21.67 -1.91 1.60
N PRO A 147 -22.84 -1.58 1.03
CA PRO A 147 -23.00 -0.38 0.18
C PRO A 147 -22.70 0.95 0.89
N ARG A 148 -22.71 0.96 2.23
CA ARG A 148 -22.32 2.14 3.03
C ARG A 148 -20.83 2.21 3.32
N LEU A 149 -20.01 1.34 2.73
CA LEU A 149 -18.56 1.32 2.95
C LEU A 149 -17.91 2.71 2.76
N PRO A 150 -18.31 3.54 1.76
CA PRO A 150 -17.77 4.89 1.61
C PRO A 150 -17.97 5.82 2.81
N GLN A 151 -19.03 5.59 3.60
CA GLN A 151 -19.31 6.36 4.83
C GLN A 151 -18.62 5.76 6.06
N LEU A 152 -18.25 4.48 6.01
CA LEU A 152 -17.60 3.79 7.11
C LEU A 152 -16.09 3.99 7.12
N VAL A 153 -15.45 4.20 5.96
CA VAL A 153 -14.02 4.46 5.88
C VAL A 153 -13.73 5.97 5.93
N LYS A 154 -12.64 6.35 6.56
CA LYS A 154 -12.18 7.73 6.60
C LYS A 154 -11.81 8.26 5.23
N ARG A 155 -11.11 7.42 4.44
CA ARG A 155 -10.74 7.67 3.05
C ARG A 155 -10.22 6.40 2.40
N LEU A 156 -10.24 6.41 1.07
CA LEU A 156 -9.64 5.40 0.21
C LEU A 156 -8.48 6.03 -0.55
N VAL A 157 -7.30 5.40 -0.51
CA VAL A 157 -6.10 5.83 -1.25
C VAL A 157 -5.71 4.70 -2.21
N LEU A 158 -5.59 5.01 -3.49
CA LEU A 158 -5.29 4.03 -4.53
C LEU A 158 -3.95 4.33 -5.23
N MET A 159 -3.15 3.30 -5.48
CA MET A 159 -2.25 3.33 -6.62
C MET A 159 -3.07 2.94 -7.85
N SER A 160 -3.43 3.91 -8.68
CA SER A 160 -4.40 3.65 -9.75
C SER A 160 -4.41 4.75 -10.81
N GLY A 161 -4.55 4.34 -12.06
CA GLY A 161 -4.87 5.20 -13.18
C GLY A 161 -3.69 5.97 -13.79
N CYS A 162 -4.00 6.63 -14.90
CA CYS A 162 -3.15 7.61 -15.58
C CYS A 162 -4.06 8.70 -16.11
N VAL A 163 -3.92 9.94 -15.62
CA VAL A 163 -4.88 11.02 -15.87
C VAL A 163 -4.45 11.91 -17.03
N TYR A 164 -3.19 12.31 -17.04
CA TYR A 164 -2.62 13.17 -18.09
C TYR A 164 -1.59 12.42 -18.92
N THR A 165 -0.46 12.06 -18.31
CA THR A 165 0.62 11.31 -18.96
C THR A 165 1.60 10.75 -17.92
N SER A 166 2.16 9.60 -18.20
CA SER A 166 3.25 8.98 -17.44
C SER A 166 4.55 9.03 -18.23
N SER A 167 5.63 8.46 -17.69
CA SER A 167 6.88 8.24 -18.43
C SER A 167 6.69 7.30 -19.64
N TRP A 168 5.55 6.57 -19.69
CA TRP A 168 5.17 5.67 -20.78
C TRP A 168 4.08 6.28 -21.69
N GLY A 169 3.76 7.57 -21.53
CA GLY A 169 2.64 8.23 -22.19
C GLY A 169 1.31 8.06 -21.43
N LEU A 170 0.20 8.41 -22.09
CA LEU A 170 -1.14 8.17 -21.57
C LEU A 170 -1.55 6.73 -21.87
N VAL A 171 -1.59 5.91 -20.82
CA VAL A 171 -1.91 4.49 -20.91
C VAL A 171 -3.10 4.13 -20.02
N ALA A 172 -3.79 3.03 -20.34
CA ALA A 172 -4.69 2.38 -19.40
C ALA A 172 -3.84 1.65 -18.35
N GLU A 173 -3.96 2.06 -17.08
CA GLU A 173 -3.12 1.57 -16.00
C GLU A 173 -3.53 0.12 -15.62
N TRP A 174 -2.53 -0.68 -15.20
CA TRP A 174 -2.67 -2.12 -14.97
C TRP A 174 -3.76 -2.46 -13.95
N ASN A 175 -3.75 -1.87 -12.76
CA ASN A 175 -4.72 -2.15 -11.71
C ASN A 175 -6.15 -1.87 -12.15
N VAL A 176 -6.32 -0.83 -12.97
CA VAL A 176 -7.61 -0.51 -13.58
C VAL A 176 -8.01 -1.54 -14.63
N THR A 177 -7.09 -1.92 -15.53
CA THR A 177 -7.41 -2.82 -16.64
C THR A 177 -7.70 -4.24 -16.20
N GLN A 178 -7.01 -4.74 -15.15
CA GLN A 178 -7.25 -6.09 -14.60
C GLN A 178 -8.62 -6.23 -13.91
N ALA A 179 -9.21 -5.13 -13.45
CA ALA A 179 -10.48 -5.14 -12.74
C ALA A 179 -11.38 -3.95 -13.17
N LYS A 180 -11.52 -3.74 -14.45
CA LYS A 180 -12.12 -2.55 -15.06
C LYS A 180 -13.52 -2.21 -14.54
N ASP A 181 -14.42 -3.20 -14.45
CA ASP A 181 -15.77 -2.98 -13.97
C ASP A 181 -15.81 -2.74 -12.46
N ASP A 182 -14.92 -3.41 -11.70
CA ASP A 182 -14.74 -3.16 -10.27
C ASP A 182 -14.16 -1.76 -10.04
N ALA A 183 -13.20 -1.33 -10.84
CA ALA A 183 -12.66 0.02 -10.78
C ALA A 183 -13.74 1.09 -11.06
N ARG A 184 -14.59 0.90 -12.07
CA ARG A 184 -15.74 1.78 -12.33
C ARG A 184 -16.67 1.89 -11.13
N LEU A 185 -17.00 0.76 -10.53
CA LEU A 185 -17.85 0.71 -9.35
C LEU A 185 -17.24 1.51 -8.19
N VAL A 186 -15.96 1.31 -7.90
CA VAL A 186 -15.24 1.98 -6.81
C VAL A 186 -15.11 3.49 -7.05
N TYR A 187 -14.72 3.91 -8.27
CA TYR A 187 -14.61 5.33 -8.61
C TYR A 187 -15.96 6.04 -8.54
N GLY A 188 -17.05 5.35 -8.86
CA GLY A 188 -18.42 5.88 -8.80
C GLY A 188 -19.06 5.88 -7.41
N ALA A 189 -18.48 5.21 -6.42
CA ALA A 189 -19.13 4.91 -5.14
C ALA A 189 -19.20 6.07 -4.14
N GLY A 190 -18.46 7.15 -4.37
CA GLY A 190 -18.50 8.33 -3.49
C GLY A 190 -17.60 8.24 -2.27
N PHE A 191 -16.53 7.48 -2.31
CA PHE A 191 -15.47 7.51 -1.30
C PHE A 191 -14.82 8.90 -1.22
N SER A 192 -14.30 9.27 -0.05
CA SER A 192 -13.25 10.28 0.05
C SER A 192 -11.98 9.69 -0.60
N LEU A 193 -11.91 9.81 -1.92
CA LEU A 193 -10.95 9.11 -2.77
C LEU A 193 -9.74 9.99 -3.10
N THR A 194 -8.54 9.42 -2.93
CA THR A 194 -7.28 9.94 -3.46
C THR A 194 -6.64 8.89 -4.34
N ILE A 195 -6.19 9.26 -5.53
CA ILE A 195 -5.37 8.38 -6.38
C ILE A 195 -3.94 8.91 -6.48
N VAL A 196 -2.99 7.98 -6.56
CA VAL A 196 -1.59 8.22 -6.90
C VAL A 196 -1.35 7.56 -8.26
N PRO A 197 -1.51 8.33 -9.37
CA PRO A 197 -1.51 7.76 -10.71
C PRO A 197 -0.10 7.56 -11.26
N LEU A 198 0.00 6.86 -12.40
CA LEU A 198 1.24 6.70 -13.16
C LEU A 198 1.90 8.02 -13.53
N ASP A 199 1.13 9.12 -13.66
CA ASP A 199 1.63 10.49 -13.85
C ASP A 199 2.70 10.88 -12.82
N SER A 200 2.61 10.32 -11.64
CA SER A 200 3.51 10.55 -10.50
C SER A 200 4.44 9.37 -10.26
N THR A 201 3.89 8.17 -10.20
CA THR A 201 4.65 7.02 -9.73
C THR A 201 5.79 6.65 -10.66
N THR A 202 5.63 6.77 -11.97
CA THR A 202 6.69 6.48 -12.96
C THR A 202 7.92 7.43 -12.86
N LYS A 203 7.81 8.50 -12.09
CA LYS A 203 8.91 9.45 -11.83
C LYS A 203 9.80 9.03 -10.64
N VAL A 204 9.39 8.03 -9.87
CA VAL A 204 10.10 7.61 -8.65
C VAL A 204 10.67 6.21 -8.84
N VAL A 205 11.85 6.15 -9.44
CA VAL A 205 12.63 4.92 -9.66
C VAL A 205 13.68 4.81 -8.57
N LEU A 206 13.84 3.59 -8.02
CA LEU A 206 14.91 3.27 -7.07
C LEU A 206 16.26 3.26 -7.80
N LYS A 207 17.18 4.13 -7.37
CA LYS A 207 18.53 4.18 -7.91
C LYS A 207 19.40 3.06 -7.32
N GLU A 208 20.45 2.71 -8.05
CA GLU A 208 21.36 1.63 -7.63
C GLU A 208 22.00 1.89 -6.25
N GLU A 209 22.49 3.11 -6.03
CA GLU A 209 23.10 3.51 -4.75
C GLU A 209 22.09 3.47 -3.58
N GLU A 210 20.83 3.79 -3.83
CA GLU A 210 19.75 3.72 -2.85
C GLU A 210 19.44 2.26 -2.47
N ARG A 211 19.36 1.41 -3.48
CA ARG A 211 19.19 -0.04 -3.32
C ARG A 211 20.34 -0.66 -2.53
N GLU A 212 21.58 -0.40 -2.95
CA GLU A 212 22.77 -0.91 -2.27
C GLU A 212 22.83 -0.49 -0.80
N ARG A 213 22.47 0.75 -0.50
CA ARG A 213 22.41 1.26 0.86
C ARG A 213 21.44 0.45 1.73
N LEU A 214 20.28 0.06 1.19
CA LEU A 214 19.31 -0.79 1.89
C LEU A 214 19.84 -2.20 2.08
N LEU A 215 20.34 -2.83 1.03
CA LEU A 215 20.75 -4.24 1.06
C LEU A 215 22.03 -4.47 1.87
N LYS A 216 22.90 -3.44 1.98
CA LYS A 216 24.09 -3.48 2.87
C LYS A 216 23.78 -3.23 4.36
N SER A 217 22.53 -2.96 4.71
CA SER A 217 22.10 -2.67 6.09
C SER A 217 21.08 -3.72 6.57
N PRO A 218 21.53 -4.94 6.91
CA PRO A 218 20.64 -6.05 7.17
C PRO A 218 19.82 -5.83 8.46
N ASN A 219 18.51 -5.92 8.30
CA ASN A 219 17.53 -6.07 9.35
C ASN A 219 16.44 -7.03 8.84
N PRO A 220 15.47 -7.48 9.66
CA PRO A 220 14.49 -8.47 9.22
C PRO A 220 13.74 -8.10 7.93
N LEU A 221 13.40 -6.82 7.74
CA LEU A 221 12.72 -6.36 6.54
C LEU A 221 13.65 -6.30 5.34
N THR A 222 14.81 -5.64 5.45
CA THR A 222 15.74 -5.52 4.33
C THR A 222 16.26 -6.87 3.86
N THR A 223 16.44 -7.84 4.76
CA THR A 223 16.80 -9.23 4.42
C THR A 223 15.70 -9.93 3.63
N ALA A 224 14.43 -9.77 4.05
CA ALA A 224 13.30 -10.34 3.32
C ALA A 224 13.13 -9.68 1.94
N LEU A 225 13.27 -8.35 1.88
CA LEU A 225 13.19 -7.59 0.64
C LEU A 225 14.31 -7.95 -0.34
N GLU A 226 15.52 -8.19 0.14
CA GLU A 226 16.63 -8.67 -0.70
C GLU A 226 16.31 -10.02 -1.34
N ALA A 227 15.79 -10.98 -0.56
CA ALA A 227 15.42 -12.29 -1.08
C ALA A 227 14.36 -12.20 -2.18
N LEU A 228 13.31 -11.40 -1.95
CA LEU A 228 12.25 -11.16 -2.94
C LEU A 228 12.77 -10.43 -4.17
N TYR A 229 13.63 -9.42 -3.98
CA TYR A 229 14.22 -8.65 -5.05
C TYR A 229 15.09 -9.50 -5.97
N ARG A 230 15.87 -10.46 -5.43
CA ARG A 230 16.68 -11.39 -6.21
C ARG A 230 15.82 -12.27 -7.12
N LEU A 231 14.71 -12.79 -6.60
CA LEU A 231 13.75 -13.58 -7.40
C LEU A 231 13.09 -12.73 -8.50
N TRP A 232 12.75 -11.49 -8.18
CA TRP A 232 12.16 -10.57 -9.15
C TRP A 232 13.12 -10.21 -10.29
N LEU A 233 14.45 -10.13 -10.04
CA LEU A 233 15.47 -9.87 -11.04
C LEU A 233 15.68 -11.03 -12.04
N GLU A 234 15.13 -12.23 -11.79
CA GLU A 234 15.12 -13.32 -12.78
C GLU A 234 14.34 -12.93 -14.04
N LYS A 235 13.46 -11.94 -13.94
CA LYS A 235 12.82 -11.30 -15.09
C LYS A 235 13.75 -10.24 -15.69
N PRO A 236 14.03 -10.26 -17.02
CA PRO A 236 14.97 -9.34 -17.64
C PRO A 236 14.49 -7.88 -17.62
N ASP A 237 15.46 -6.96 -17.72
CA ASP A 237 15.25 -5.51 -17.90
C ASP A 237 14.38 -4.80 -16.84
N GLN A 238 14.41 -5.30 -15.60
CA GLN A 238 13.61 -4.73 -14.53
C GLN A 238 14.23 -3.44 -13.97
N ARG A 239 13.37 -2.43 -13.81
CA ARG A 239 13.66 -1.21 -13.05
C ARG A 239 12.61 -1.06 -11.97
N MET A 240 13.03 -1.11 -10.72
CA MET A 240 12.10 -0.92 -9.62
C MET A 240 11.60 0.51 -9.58
N THR A 241 10.32 0.68 -9.88
CA THR A 241 9.58 1.93 -9.70
C THR A 241 8.78 1.83 -8.40
N LEU A 242 8.75 2.90 -7.62
CA LEU A 242 8.07 2.90 -6.32
C LEU A 242 6.63 3.39 -6.49
N HIS A 243 5.79 2.57 -7.13
CA HIS A 243 4.40 2.91 -7.37
C HIS A 243 3.61 2.95 -6.06
N ASP A 244 3.61 1.86 -5.34
CA ASP A 244 2.75 1.57 -4.20
C ASP A 244 3.18 2.31 -2.94
N GLN A 245 4.49 2.49 -2.76
CA GLN A 245 5.04 3.23 -1.62
C GLN A 245 4.53 4.67 -1.58
N LEU A 246 4.31 5.27 -2.75
CA LEU A 246 3.73 6.61 -2.86
C LEU A 246 2.27 6.65 -2.40
N ALA A 247 1.49 5.59 -2.64
CA ALA A 247 0.13 5.48 -2.10
C ALA A 247 0.14 5.30 -0.57
N VAL A 248 1.06 4.48 -0.04
CA VAL A 248 1.21 4.30 1.41
C VAL A 248 1.64 5.60 2.08
N VAL A 249 2.57 6.38 1.50
CA VAL A 249 2.97 7.67 2.10
C VAL A 249 1.87 8.71 2.00
N GLU A 250 1.08 8.74 0.93
CA GLU A 250 -0.08 9.62 0.80
C GLU A 250 -1.16 9.30 1.85
N ALA A 251 -1.34 8.02 2.16
CA ALA A 251 -2.22 7.58 3.23
C ALA A 251 -1.73 8.05 4.61
N ALA A 252 -0.43 8.15 4.81
CA ALA A 252 0.17 8.60 6.07
C ALA A 252 0.15 10.12 6.21
N HIS A 253 0.56 10.81 5.16
CA HIS A 253 0.82 12.25 5.14
C HIS A 253 0.17 12.89 3.91
N PRO A 254 -1.15 13.10 3.91
CA PRO A 254 -1.87 13.60 2.74
C PRO A 254 -1.25 14.87 2.16
N GLY A 255 -0.84 14.79 0.88
CA GLY A 255 -0.27 15.88 0.12
C GLY A 255 1.17 16.28 0.47
N ALA A 256 1.76 15.73 1.54
CA ALA A 256 3.08 16.19 2.02
C ALA A 256 4.22 15.93 1.01
N TYR A 257 4.13 14.84 0.27
CA TYR A 257 5.15 14.38 -0.67
C TYR A 257 4.83 14.67 -2.14
N PHE A 258 3.82 15.51 -2.38
CA PHE A 258 3.41 15.93 -3.72
C PHE A 258 3.36 17.45 -3.81
N GLU A 259 3.63 18.01 -4.99
CA GLU A 259 3.53 19.46 -5.22
C GLU A 259 2.08 19.89 -5.45
N ARG A 260 1.27 19.00 -6.05
CA ARG A 260 -0.11 19.29 -6.41
C ARG A 260 -1.04 18.15 -6.00
N LEU A 261 -2.21 18.52 -5.49
CA LEU A 261 -3.27 17.59 -5.10
C LEU A 261 -4.64 18.11 -5.56
N PRO A 262 -4.84 18.34 -6.89
CA PRO A 262 -6.12 18.81 -7.39
C PRO A 262 -7.23 17.80 -7.16
N THR A 263 -8.46 18.30 -7.05
CA THR A 263 -9.68 17.46 -7.09
C THR A 263 -10.26 17.53 -8.50
N LEU A 264 -10.36 16.38 -9.15
CA LEU A 264 -10.82 16.25 -10.52
C LEU A 264 -12.03 15.32 -10.59
N PRO A 265 -13.00 15.58 -11.49
CA PRO A 265 -14.11 14.68 -11.74
C PRO A 265 -13.64 13.51 -12.63
N LEU A 266 -13.42 12.34 -12.03
CA LEU A 266 -12.84 11.20 -12.74
C LEU A 266 -13.85 10.08 -12.99
N VAL A 267 -13.70 9.42 -14.14
CA VAL A 267 -14.36 8.17 -14.51
C VAL A 267 -13.33 7.18 -15.06
N VAL A 268 -13.66 5.89 -15.03
CA VAL A 268 -12.96 4.86 -15.79
C VAL A 268 -13.78 4.55 -17.05
N ASP A 269 -13.19 4.71 -18.24
CA ASP A 269 -13.85 4.45 -19.51
C ASP A 269 -13.90 2.95 -19.88
N ASP A 270 -14.52 2.62 -21.00
CA ASP A 270 -14.70 1.23 -21.46
C ASP A 270 -13.41 0.52 -21.83
N LYS A 271 -12.35 1.28 -22.04
CA LYS A 271 -11.02 0.76 -22.36
C LYS A 271 -10.10 0.69 -21.13
N GLY A 272 -10.57 1.12 -19.95
CA GLY A 272 -9.80 1.14 -18.71
C GLY A 272 -8.95 2.40 -18.52
N PHE A 273 -9.14 3.44 -19.33
CA PHE A 273 -8.48 4.72 -19.10
C PHE A 273 -9.20 5.51 -18.00
N THR A 274 -8.43 6.17 -17.17
CA THR A 274 -8.94 7.15 -16.21
C THR A 274 -9.08 8.50 -16.89
N ARG A 275 -10.33 9.02 -16.97
CA ARG A 275 -10.66 10.22 -17.72
C ARG A 275 -11.24 11.30 -16.83
N ILE A 276 -10.91 12.56 -17.13
CA ILE A 276 -11.62 13.71 -16.57
C ILE A 276 -12.95 13.86 -17.30
N ASP A 277 -14.05 13.77 -16.57
CA ASP A 277 -15.42 13.88 -17.10
C ASP A 277 -16.25 14.76 -16.15
N PRO A 278 -16.44 16.03 -16.50
CA PRO A 278 -17.20 16.97 -15.66
C PRO A 278 -18.66 16.61 -15.42
N GLU A 279 -19.27 15.82 -16.33
CA GLU A 279 -20.69 15.48 -16.26
C GLU A 279 -20.95 14.23 -15.41
N ARG A 280 -20.09 13.20 -15.55
CA ARG A 280 -20.30 11.89 -14.94
C ARG A 280 -19.30 11.59 -13.80
N GLY A 281 -18.16 12.28 -13.79
CA GLY A 281 -17.08 12.04 -12.87
C GLY A 281 -17.42 12.38 -11.42
N LYS A 282 -16.93 11.56 -10.49
CA LYS A 282 -16.95 11.89 -9.07
C LYS A 282 -15.67 12.65 -8.70
N PRO A 283 -15.74 13.53 -7.68
CA PRO A 283 -14.56 14.26 -7.24
C PRO A 283 -13.54 13.31 -6.62
N VAL A 284 -12.33 13.29 -7.22
CA VAL A 284 -11.19 12.47 -6.81
C VAL A 284 -9.98 13.37 -6.62
N LYS A 285 -9.28 13.26 -5.50
CA LYS A 285 -7.97 13.92 -5.32
C LYS A 285 -6.92 13.17 -6.13
N VAL A 286 -6.09 13.90 -6.86
CA VAL A 286 -5.05 13.33 -7.72
C VAL A 286 -3.69 13.81 -7.23
N ALA A 287 -2.88 12.92 -6.71
CA ALA A 287 -1.55 13.23 -6.20
C ALA A 287 -0.56 13.34 -7.37
N LEU A 288 -0.06 14.55 -7.64
CA LEU A 288 0.79 14.87 -8.79
C LEU A 288 2.13 15.48 -8.37
N ASP A 289 3.13 15.28 -9.23
CA ASP A 289 4.47 15.84 -9.07
C ASP A 289 5.11 15.47 -7.74
N PRO A 290 5.56 14.22 -7.59
CA PRO A 290 6.15 13.72 -6.34
C PRO A 290 7.46 14.45 -6.04
N LYS A 291 7.65 14.84 -4.78
CA LYS A 291 8.90 15.37 -4.22
C LYS A 291 9.88 14.23 -3.99
N ARG A 292 10.40 13.68 -5.09
CA ARG A 292 11.15 12.42 -5.11
C ARG A 292 12.21 12.33 -4.01
N ASP A 293 13.10 13.29 -3.94
CA ASP A 293 14.25 13.20 -3.03
C ASP A 293 13.83 13.30 -1.56
N VAL A 294 12.86 14.15 -1.24
CA VAL A 294 12.25 14.24 0.10
C VAL A 294 11.57 12.93 0.49
N PHE A 295 10.82 12.34 -0.45
CA PHE A 295 10.20 11.03 -0.24
C PHE A 295 11.25 9.94 -0.04
N MET A 296 12.27 9.86 -0.89
CA MET A 296 13.31 8.84 -0.82
C MET A 296 14.11 8.89 0.48
N GLU A 297 14.48 10.08 0.94
CA GLU A 297 15.16 10.25 2.23
C GLU A 297 14.31 9.70 3.38
N HIS A 298 13.03 10.07 3.41
CA HIS A 298 12.09 9.56 4.40
C HIS A 298 11.93 8.03 4.31
N TYR A 299 11.65 7.52 3.11
CA TYR A 299 11.40 6.10 2.84
C TYR A 299 12.58 5.21 3.24
N LEU A 300 13.79 5.56 2.76
CA LEU A 300 15.02 4.84 3.09
C LEU A 300 15.33 4.92 4.59
N GLY A 301 15.18 6.10 5.18
CA GLY A 301 15.37 6.29 6.61
C GLY A 301 14.49 5.37 7.46
N ARG A 302 13.24 5.15 7.04
CA ARG A 302 12.30 4.24 7.72
C ARG A 302 12.72 2.78 7.63
N LEU A 303 13.06 2.29 6.45
CA LEU A 303 13.49 0.91 6.26
C LEU A 303 14.81 0.60 6.97
N LEU A 304 15.78 1.52 6.87
CA LEU A 304 17.08 1.39 7.54
C LEU A 304 16.97 1.45 9.07
N GLY A 305 16.04 2.25 9.59
CA GLY A 305 15.76 2.39 11.02
C GLY A 305 14.92 1.27 11.61
N PHE A 306 14.55 0.24 10.84
CA PHE A 306 13.78 -0.88 11.38
C PHE A 306 14.64 -1.69 12.36
N PRO A 307 14.14 -2.01 13.58
CA PRO A 307 14.95 -2.63 14.62
C PRO A 307 15.39 -4.05 14.23
N PRO A 308 16.58 -4.49 14.68
CA PRO A 308 17.02 -5.86 14.51
C PRO A 308 16.11 -6.84 15.26
N SER A 309 16.16 -8.13 14.85
CA SER A 309 15.36 -9.20 15.45
C SER A 309 15.57 -9.28 16.98
N GLY A 310 14.47 -9.32 17.74
CA GLY A 310 14.51 -9.49 19.18
C GLY A 310 14.38 -8.21 20.02
N THR A 311 14.46 -7.04 19.43
CA THR A 311 14.15 -5.76 20.11
C THR A 311 12.66 -5.43 19.94
N ARG A 312 11.81 -5.99 20.81
CA ARG A 312 10.42 -5.51 20.94
C ARG A 312 10.41 -4.11 21.58
N ARG A 313 9.78 -3.16 20.97
CA ARG A 313 9.34 -1.94 21.63
C ARG A 313 7.89 -2.08 22.07
#